data_13881875126198795c9f4ad5b3279350
#
_entry.id   13881875126198795c9f4ad5b3279350
#
_cell.length_a   1.000
_cell.length_b   1.000
_cell.length_c   1.000
_cell.angle_alpha   90.00
_cell.angle_beta   90.00
_cell.angle_gamma   90.00
#
_symmetry.space_group_name_H-M   'P 1'
#
loop_
_entity.id
_entity.type
_entity.pdbx_description
1 polymer ?
#
loop_
_entity_poly.entity_id
_entity_poly.type
_entity_poly.pdbx_seq_one_letter_code
_entity_poly.pdbx_strand_id
1 'polypeptide(L)'
;MKIETLMKSAKTIALGMGLALAAGCISSPTTFCASSIPIAQGKYSVLASDVTGTHTEVNWLFFTFGLGGSGQRHALNDALSQVPGADALVAMAIDTESFYLVPIVLPSFFTTRVSGTPVKVNAGN
;
A
#
# COMPACT_ATOMS: atom_id res chain seq x y z
N MET A 1 48.13 -2.19 21.28
CA MET A 1 47.35 -3.14 20.44
C MET A 1 45.91 -3.41 20.90
N LYS A 2 45.60 -3.44 22.18
CA LYS A 2 44.24 -3.68 22.68
C LYS A 2 43.23 -2.52 22.46
N ILE A 3 43.68 -1.28 22.51
CA ILE A 3 42.82 -0.09 22.44
C ILE A 3 42.28 0.16 21.01
N GLU A 4 43.12 -0.04 20.00
CA GLU A 4 42.69 0.12 18.60
C GLU A 4 41.66 -0.93 18.17
N THR A 5 41.79 -2.16 18.65
CA THR A 5 40.83 -3.23 18.37
C THR A 5 39.48 -2.95 19.03
N LEU A 6 39.48 -2.43 20.27
CA LEU A 6 38.27 -2.00 20.97
C LEU A 6 37.58 -0.82 20.28
N MET A 7 38.35 0.17 19.82
CA MET A 7 37.78 1.31 19.07
C MET A 7 37.16 0.91 17.70
N LYS A 8 37.83 -0.02 17.00
CA LYS A 8 37.28 -0.54 15.74
C LYS A 8 35.98 -1.33 15.97
N SER A 9 35.94 -2.16 16.99
CA SER A 9 34.76 -2.93 17.38
C SER A 9 33.58 -2.01 17.78
N ALA A 10 33.87 -0.98 18.60
CA ALA A 10 32.83 -0.01 19.02
C ALA A 10 32.24 0.79 17.82
N LYS A 11 33.08 1.18 16.87
CA LYS A 11 32.62 1.86 15.63
C LYS A 11 31.73 0.96 14.76
N THR A 12 32.07 -0.32 14.64
CA THR A 12 31.28 -1.29 13.86
C THR A 12 29.93 -1.56 14.51
N ILE A 13 29.90 -1.67 15.85
CA ILE A 13 28.65 -1.86 16.60
C ILE A 13 27.77 -0.61 16.52
N ALA A 14 28.33 0.59 16.65
CA ALA A 14 27.60 1.84 16.53
C ALA A 14 27.03 2.05 15.13
N LEU A 15 27.79 1.68 14.09
CA LEU A 15 27.32 1.75 12.69
C LEU A 15 26.19 0.75 12.42
N GLY A 16 26.32 -0.49 12.93
CA GLY A 16 25.27 -1.52 12.81
C GLY A 16 23.99 -1.14 13.54
N MET A 17 24.09 -0.56 14.73
CA MET A 17 22.94 -0.08 15.50
C MET A 17 22.27 1.14 14.85
N GLY A 18 23.05 2.05 14.26
CA GLY A 18 22.54 3.18 13.51
C GLY A 18 21.75 2.76 12.25
N LEU A 19 22.23 1.73 11.53
CA LEU A 19 21.51 1.18 10.37
C LEU A 19 20.20 0.49 10.77
N ALA A 20 20.19 -0.23 11.88
CA ALA A 20 18.98 -0.91 12.38
C ALA A 20 17.87 0.07 12.79
N LEU A 21 18.24 1.26 13.29
CA LEU A 21 17.29 2.31 13.66
C LEU A 21 16.76 3.11 12.46
N ALA A 22 17.41 3.02 11.30
CA ALA A 22 17.00 3.72 10.09
C ALA A 22 15.96 2.92 9.26
N ALA A 23 15.73 1.65 9.57
CA ALA A 23 14.67 0.85 8.97
C ALA A 23 13.37 1.05 9.76
N GLY A 24 12.33 1.51 9.11
CA GLY A 24 11.03 1.77 9.73
C GLY A 24 9.88 1.28 8.86
N CYS A 25 8.88 0.70 9.49
CA CYS A 25 7.58 0.49 8.88
C CYS A 25 6.63 1.59 9.38
N ILE A 26 6.04 2.33 8.47
CA ILE A 26 5.00 3.31 8.78
C ILE A 26 3.73 2.83 8.11
N SER A 27 2.69 2.59 8.91
CA SER A 27 1.34 2.35 8.41
C SER A 27 0.56 3.65 8.46
N SER A 28 -0.09 4.01 7.37
CA SER A 28 -1.05 5.11 7.36
C SER A 28 -2.37 4.66 7.99
N PRO A 29 -3.09 5.56 8.66
CA PRO A 29 -4.41 5.22 9.18
C PRO A 29 -5.33 4.80 8.03
N THR A 30 -6.14 3.78 8.27
CA THR A 30 -7.15 3.28 7.34
C THR A 30 -8.11 4.41 6.97
N THR A 31 -8.27 4.65 5.68
CA THR A 31 -9.24 5.61 5.16
C THR A 31 -10.49 4.88 4.70
N PHE A 32 -11.66 5.27 5.22
CA PHE A 32 -12.94 4.69 4.83
C PHE A 32 -13.63 5.60 3.81
N CYS A 33 -14.09 5.00 2.73
CA CYS A 33 -14.86 5.65 1.68
C CYS A 33 -16.20 4.93 1.47
N ALA A 34 -17.28 5.68 1.24
CA ALA A 34 -18.59 5.08 1.02
C ALA A 34 -18.64 4.24 -0.26
N SER A 35 -18.01 4.70 -1.33
CA SER A 35 -17.93 3.99 -2.60
C SER A 35 -16.81 4.52 -3.50
N SER A 36 -16.38 3.71 -4.47
CA SER A 36 -15.38 4.09 -5.48
C SER A 36 -15.90 5.05 -6.53
N ILE A 37 -17.22 5.10 -6.72
CA ILE A 37 -17.93 6.03 -7.62
C ILE A 37 -19.18 6.54 -6.92
N PRO A 38 -19.72 7.71 -7.32
CA PRO A 38 -20.99 8.20 -6.79
C PRO A 38 -22.13 7.25 -7.15
N ILE A 39 -22.71 6.59 -6.17
CA ILE A 39 -23.83 5.66 -6.36
C ILE A 39 -25.01 6.13 -5.52
N ALA A 40 -26.18 6.22 -6.11
CA ALA A 40 -27.42 6.49 -5.37
C ALA A 40 -27.81 5.24 -4.55
N GLN A 41 -28.26 5.46 -3.32
CA GLN A 41 -28.69 4.36 -2.45
C GLN A 41 -29.77 3.50 -3.14
N GLY A 42 -29.61 2.18 -3.04
CA GLY A 42 -30.56 1.21 -3.58
C GLY A 42 -30.46 0.97 -5.11
N LYS A 43 -29.55 1.66 -5.80
CA LYS A 43 -29.34 1.46 -7.25
C LYS A 43 -28.16 0.55 -7.58
N TYR A 44 -27.88 -0.42 -6.75
CA TYR A 44 -26.84 -1.41 -7.02
C TYR A 44 -27.21 -2.78 -6.46
N SER A 45 -26.63 -3.80 -7.03
CA SER A 45 -26.71 -5.18 -6.54
C SER A 45 -25.33 -5.66 -6.09
N VAL A 46 -25.26 -6.27 -4.93
CA VAL A 46 -24.03 -6.86 -4.39
C VAL A 46 -23.73 -8.15 -5.16
N LEU A 47 -22.52 -8.30 -5.65
CA LEU A 47 -22.10 -9.46 -6.44
C LEU A 47 -21.35 -10.51 -5.62
N ALA A 48 -20.59 -10.08 -4.63
CA ALA A 48 -19.81 -10.97 -3.75
C ALA A 48 -19.62 -10.32 -2.37
N SER A 49 -19.11 -11.10 -1.42
CA SER A 49 -18.58 -10.59 -0.16
C SER A 49 -17.31 -9.77 -0.42
N ASP A 50 -16.78 -9.14 0.63
CA ASP A 50 -15.58 -8.30 0.57
C ASP A 50 -14.45 -8.91 -0.27
N VAL A 51 -13.89 -8.08 -1.14
CA VAL A 51 -12.69 -8.39 -1.92
C VAL A 51 -11.58 -7.42 -1.53
N THR A 52 -10.35 -7.87 -1.69
CA THR A 52 -9.16 -7.06 -1.40
C THR A 52 -8.25 -7.05 -2.61
N GLY A 53 -7.94 -5.88 -3.12
CA GLY A 53 -6.90 -5.67 -4.11
C GLY A 53 -5.67 -5.05 -3.47
N THR A 54 -4.51 -5.41 -3.99
CA THR A 54 -3.22 -4.96 -3.45
C THR A 54 -2.32 -4.48 -4.58
N HIS A 55 -1.61 -3.39 -4.33
CA HIS A 55 -0.60 -2.88 -5.23
C HIS A 55 0.64 -2.44 -4.47
N THR A 56 1.82 -2.85 -4.94
CA THR A 56 3.11 -2.49 -4.34
C THR A 56 3.93 -1.67 -5.33
N GLU A 57 4.40 -0.52 -4.88
CA GLU A 57 5.31 0.35 -5.62
C GLU A 57 6.69 0.32 -4.96
N VAL A 58 7.73 0.40 -5.78
CA VAL A 58 9.12 0.45 -5.33
C VAL A 58 9.72 1.79 -5.70
N ASN A 59 10.18 2.53 -4.71
CA ASN A 59 10.91 3.78 -4.91
C ASN A 59 12.38 3.58 -4.59
N TRP A 60 13.25 3.93 -5.55
CA TRP A 60 14.69 3.88 -5.36
C TRP A 60 15.32 5.20 -5.80
N LEU A 61 16.07 5.83 -4.90
CA LEU A 61 16.65 7.17 -5.11
C LEU A 61 15.55 8.20 -5.43
N PHE A 62 15.55 8.72 -6.65
CA PHE A 62 14.55 9.66 -7.18
C PHE A 62 13.62 9.02 -8.21
N PHE A 63 13.71 7.70 -8.39
CA PHE A 63 12.93 6.97 -9.38
C PHE A 63 11.87 6.11 -8.68
N THR A 64 10.62 6.28 -9.12
CA THR A 64 9.52 5.41 -8.73
C THR A 64 9.38 4.34 -9.81
N PHE A 65 9.61 3.10 -9.44
CA PHE A 65 9.37 1.95 -10.29
C PHE A 65 8.01 1.35 -9.94
N GLY A 66 7.07 1.60 -10.79
CA GLY A 66 5.70 1.12 -10.73
C GLY A 66 4.98 1.59 -11.96
N LEU A 67 3.87 0.99 -12.31
CA LEU A 67 3.02 1.48 -13.40
C LEU A 67 2.45 2.82 -12.95
N GLY A 68 3.06 3.91 -13.40
CA GLY A 68 2.78 5.27 -12.97
C GLY A 68 1.30 5.58 -12.80
N GLY A 69 0.91 5.85 -11.58
CA GLY A 69 -0.45 6.12 -11.18
C GLY A 69 -0.57 5.99 -9.67
N SER A 70 -1.67 6.46 -9.09
CA SER A 70 -1.87 6.25 -7.65
C SER A 70 -2.01 4.75 -7.38
N GLY A 71 -1.21 4.19 -6.45
CA GLY A 71 -1.30 2.78 -6.02
C GLY A 71 -2.72 2.35 -5.66
N GLN A 72 -3.54 3.30 -5.22
CA GLN A 72 -4.96 3.11 -4.95
C GLN A 72 -5.76 2.67 -6.19
N ARG A 73 -5.50 3.25 -7.38
CA ARG A 73 -6.19 2.85 -8.61
C ARG A 73 -5.83 1.45 -9.04
N HIS A 74 -4.56 1.08 -8.91
CA HIS A 74 -4.11 -0.28 -9.24
C HIS A 74 -4.68 -1.30 -8.27
N ALA A 75 -4.67 -1.02 -6.96
CA ALA A 75 -5.29 -1.88 -5.96
C ALA A 75 -6.81 -1.99 -6.15
N LEU A 76 -7.49 -0.90 -6.51
CA LEU A 76 -8.92 -0.91 -6.83
C LEU A 76 -9.21 -1.78 -8.07
N ASN A 77 -8.45 -1.62 -9.14
CA ASN A 77 -8.61 -2.42 -10.35
C ASN A 77 -8.33 -3.90 -10.09
N ASP A 78 -7.32 -4.21 -9.26
CA ASP A 78 -7.03 -5.58 -8.84
C ASP A 78 -8.22 -6.18 -8.07
N ALA A 79 -8.81 -5.44 -7.12
CA ALA A 79 -10.00 -5.88 -6.40
C ALA A 79 -11.20 -6.11 -7.33
N LEU A 80 -11.48 -5.19 -8.25
CA LEU A 80 -12.60 -5.32 -9.20
C LEU A 80 -12.39 -6.47 -10.19
N SER A 81 -11.17 -6.75 -10.59
CA SER A 81 -10.87 -7.84 -11.53
C SER A 81 -11.16 -9.24 -10.97
N GLN A 82 -11.24 -9.37 -9.64
CA GLN A 82 -11.54 -10.64 -8.97
C GLN A 82 -13.03 -11.04 -9.10
N VAL A 83 -13.91 -10.06 -9.40
CA VAL A 83 -15.35 -10.32 -9.53
C VAL A 83 -15.85 -9.84 -10.89
N PRO A 84 -16.03 -10.75 -11.85
CA PRO A 84 -16.53 -10.39 -13.19
C PRO A 84 -17.88 -9.68 -13.13
N GLY A 85 -17.97 -8.53 -13.81
CA GLY A 85 -19.17 -7.73 -13.86
C GLY A 85 -19.36 -6.74 -12.69
N ALA A 86 -18.38 -6.60 -11.82
CA ALA A 86 -18.36 -5.55 -10.81
C ALA A 86 -17.99 -4.20 -11.46
N ASP A 87 -18.81 -3.19 -11.20
CA ASP A 87 -18.61 -1.83 -11.72
C ASP A 87 -17.96 -0.93 -10.66
N ALA A 88 -18.13 -1.25 -9.38
CA ALA A 88 -17.66 -0.43 -8.27
C ALA A 88 -17.48 -1.24 -6.98
N LEU A 89 -16.77 -0.63 -6.03
CA LEU A 89 -16.72 -1.09 -4.64
C LEU A 89 -17.50 -0.13 -3.74
N VAL A 90 -18.25 -0.67 -2.78
CA VAL A 90 -18.89 0.09 -1.68
C VAL A 90 -18.29 -0.31 -0.34
N ALA A 91 -18.47 0.53 0.67
CA ALA A 91 -17.90 0.34 2.01
C ALA A 91 -16.38 0.09 1.95
N MET A 92 -15.66 0.91 1.21
CA MET A 92 -14.23 0.74 0.98
C MET A 92 -13.40 1.11 2.19
N ALA A 93 -12.37 0.31 2.46
CA ALA A 93 -11.25 0.64 3.32
C ALA A 93 -9.96 0.68 2.48
N ILE A 94 -9.15 1.69 2.71
CA ILE A 94 -7.87 1.89 2.02
C ILE A 94 -6.77 1.96 3.07
N ASP A 95 -5.85 1.03 3.00
CA ASP A 95 -4.67 0.96 3.86
C ASP A 95 -3.41 1.17 3.03
N THR A 96 -2.47 1.93 3.56
CA THR A 96 -1.15 2.10 2.94
C THR A 96 -0.08 1.77 3.96
N GLU A 97 0.73 0.78 3.64
CA GLU A 97 1.91 0.39 4.41
C GLU A 97 3.16 0.84 3.67
N SER A 98 4.05 1.51 4.38
CA SER A 98 5.32 1.99 3.84
C SER A 98 6.46 1.35 4.60
N PHE A 99 7.35 0.68 3.90
CA PHE A 99 8.57 0.13 4.45
C PHE A 99 9.76 0.89 3.91
N TYR A 100 10.46 1.59 4.79
CA TYR A 100 11.65 2.37 4.45
C TYR A 100 12.90 1.60 4.88
N LEU A 101 13.74 1.27 3.91
CA LEU A 101 15.12 0.92 4.14
C LEU A 101 15.96 2.15 3.78
N VAL A 102 17.00 2.46 4.53
CA VAL A 102 17.90 3.62 4.38
C VAL A 102 17.73 4.36 3.04
N PRO A 103 17.07 5.54 2.99
CA PRO A 103 16.44 6.07 1.76
C PRO A 103 17.39 6.42 0.61
N ILE A 104 18.70 6.43 0.83
CA ILE A 104 19.69 6.79 -0.20
C ILE A 104 20.34 5.57 -0.84
N VAL A 105 20.34 4.42 -0.17
CA VAL A 105 21.11 3.23 -0.61
C VAL A 105 20.20 2.06 -0.98
N LEU A 106 19.04 1.94 -0.35
CA LEU A 106 18.13 0.81 -0.52
C LEU A 106 16.74 1.27 -0.97
N PRO A 107 16.03 0.46 -1.76
CA PRO A 107 14.69 0.78 -2.21
C PRO A 107 13.68 0.82 -1.04
N SER A 108 12.71 1.71 -1.14
CA SER A 108 11.55 1.77 -0.25
C SER A 108 10.34 1.14 -0.93
N PHE A 109 9.52 0.44 -0.17
CA PHE A 109 8.34 -0.26 -0.67
C PHE A 109 7.08 0.40 -0.10
N PHE A 110 6.12 0.67 -0.97
CA PHE A 110 4.81 1.19 -0.62
C PHE A 110 3.76 0.18 -1.07
N THR A 111 3.03 -0.38 -0.13
CA THR A 111 1.95 -1.32 -0.42
C THR A 111 0.61 -0.69 -0.09
N THR A 112 -0.23 -0.53 -1.09
CA THR A 112 -1.60 -0.05 -0.94
C THR A 112 -2.56 -1.22 -1.05
N ARG A 113 -3.45 -1.36 -0.07
CA ARG A 113 -4.55 -2.33 -0.07
C ARG A 113 -5.87 -1.59 -0.14
N VAL A 114 -6.74 -2.05 -1.00
CA VAL A 114 -8.12 -1.58 -1.11
C VAL A 114 -9.03 -2.76 -0.88
N SER A 115 -9.88 -2.70 0.15
CA SER A 115 -10.90 -3.71 0.43
C SER A 115 -12.29 -3.10 0.35
N GLY A 116 -13.27 -3.89 -0.03
CA GLY A 116 -14.66 -3.44 -0.10
C GLY A 116 -15.57 -4.45 -0.76
N THR A 117 -16.85 -4.15 -0.76
CA THR A 117 -17.89 -5.02 -1.32
C THR A 117 -18.12 -4.68 -2.80
N PRO A 118 -17.88 -5.63 -3.73
CA PRO A 118 -18.07 -5.40 -5.16
C PRO A 118 -19.56 -5.38 -5.51
N VAL A 119 -19.92 -4.38 -6.28
CA VAL A 119 -21.31 -4.16 -6.70
C VAL A 119 -21.43 -3.90 -8.19
N LYS A 120 -22.57 -4.28 -8.74
CA LYS A 120 -23.02 -3.89 -10.07
C LYS A 120 -23.98 -2.71 -9.95
N VAL A 121 -23.69 -1.64 -10.65
CA VAL A 121 -24.57 -0.47 -10.68
C VAL A 121 -25.74 -0.74 -11.62
N ASN A 122 -26.95 -0.66 -11.10
CA ASN A 122 -28.15 -0.74 -11.93
C ASN A 122 -28.38 0.63 -12.55
N ALA A 123 -28.08 0.77 -13.84
CA ALA A 123 -28.48 1.94 -14.59
C ALA A 123 -30.00 2.02 -14.55
N GLY A 124 -30.54 2.93 -13.75
CA GLY A 124 -32.01 3.14 -13.70
C GLY A 124 -32.50 3.59 -15.06
N ASN A 125 -33.41 2.81 -15.61
CA ASN A 125 -34.32 3.31 -16.64
C ASN A 125 -35.24 4.36 -16.04
#